data_14e79ee1521d82a7d9abe1968d2825a2
#
_entry.id   14e79ee1521d82a7d9abe1968d2825a2
#
_cell.length_a   1.000
_cell.length_b   1.000
_cell.length_c   1.000
_cell.angle_alpha   90.00
_cell.angle_beta   90.00
_cell.angle_gamma   90.00
#
_symmetry.space_group_name_H-M   'P 1'
#
loop_
_entity.id
_entity.type
_entity.pdbx_description
1 polymer ?
#
loop_
_entity_poly.entity_id
_entity_poly.type
_entity_poly.pdbx_seq_one_letter_code
_entity_poly.pdbx_strand_id
1 'polypeptide(L)'
;MNLRDFVIQRLDEGGNISVNGISAEKVYFSDLGISDFRSKFFELFKELNKIFYKKYKEYLWEDLNDIKTGFSYNGSTSFIMNPKIPVKEILKCKKASGDIDITISQDHAKKLFFLLKELEGKTIKEFLYIGNNRNSPDALGDQINSIFQLKVNQKTLNIQVDFELVEYSNGRPTEWSKFSKSSSFDDAKQNIKGVFHKLLLAKIIHTLYQAKDVIIATPASTWDKIRIKKTYDEPHFKKLSYTKGLGTGIQPLLDPDGNQVYYEGKRVFKEENGNDFINDVNGIFLALFKGKGSKSNIWSYIGVCTLLRELDKNFVKAVLDKFLETLFGEKAARIEKTKDEDYTIKVSAYKKFVEITGISSNRFESMVKRYYELQKDKFK
;
A
#
# COMPACT_ATOMS: atom_id res chain seq x y z
N MET A 1 12.46 4.13 -0.61
CA MET A 1 11.88 2.86 -0.09
C MET A 1 11.51 2.00 -1.28
N ASN A 2 12.02 0.76 -1.40
CA ASN A 2 11.62 -0.12 -2.49
C ASN A 2 10.27 -0.78 -2.15
N LEU A 3 9.57 -1.31 -3.17
CA LEU A 3 8.26 -1.94 -3.02
C LEU A 3 8.24 -3.03 -1.95
N ARG A 4 9.32 -3.77 -1.82
CA ARG A 4 9.46 -4.86 -0.87
C ARG A 4 9.51 -4.35 0.56
N ASP A 5 10.32 -3.32 0.82
CA ASP A 5 10.43 -2.70 2.15
C ASP A 5 9.10 -2.06 2.53
N PHE A 6 8.38 -1.46 1.55
CA PHE A 6 7.05 -0.95 1.74
C PHE A 6 6.03 -2.07 2.08
N VAL A 7 6.04 -3.19 1.36
CA VAL A 7 5.12 -4.32 1.64
C VAL A 7 5.40 -4.95 3.00
N ILE A 8 6.68 -5.13 3.36
CA ILE A 8 7.06 -5.66 4.67
C ILE A 8 6.63 -4.69 5.77
N GLN A 9 6.94 -3.42 5.63
CA GLN A 9 6.52 -2.38 6.55
C GLN A 9 4.98 -2.36 6.71
N ARG A 10 4.21 -2.49 5.62
CA ARG A 10 2.74 -2.54 5.66
C ARG A 10 2.15 -3.84 6.20
N LEU A 11 2.85 -4.96 6.14
CA LEU A 11 2.43 -6.18 6.84
C LEU A 11 2.59 -6.03 8.36
N ASP A 12 3.62 -5.27 8.79
CA ASP A 12 3.86 -4.94 10.19
C ASP A 12 3.05 -3.71 10.68
N GLU A 13 2.64 -2.82 9.77
CA GLU A 13 1.96 -1.54 10.06
C GLU A 13 0.47 -1.65 10.46
N GLY A 14 -0.06 -2.83 10.74
CA GLY A 14 -1.22 -2.93 11.63
C GLY A 14 -0.81 -2.64 13.08
N GLY A 15 0.31 -1.97 13.28
CA GLY A 15 0.95 -1.69 14.57
C GLY A 15 0.49 -0.36 15.13
N ASN A 16 0.11 -0.40 16.39
CA ASN A 16 -0.29 0.78 17.14
C ASN A 16 0.90 1.73 17.29
N ILE A 17 0.76 2.95 16.77
CA ILE A 17 1.71 4.01 17.08
C ILE A 17 1.58 4.40 18.57
N SER A 18 2.65 4.96 19.11
CA SER A 18 2.63 5.60 20.43
C SER A 18 3.01 7.07 20.29
N VAL A 19 2.22 7.94 20.89
CA VAL A 19 2.43 9.39 20.90
C VAL A 19 2.24 9.89 22.33
N ASN A 20 3.21 10.64 22.86
CA ASN A 20 3.19 11.18 24.23
C ASN A 20 2.93 10.10 25.30
N GLY A 21 3.48 8.89 25.11
CA GLY A 21 3.28 7.74 26.02
C GLY A 21 1.94 7.03 25.90
N ILE A 22 1.05 7.46 25.01
CA ILE A 22 -0.24 6.84 24.73
C ILE A 22 -0.14 6.01 23.46
N SER A 23 -0.45 4.72 23.56
CA SER A 23 -0.45 3.81 22.41
C SER A 23 -1.87 3.71 21.83
N ALA A 24 -1.94 3.74 20.49
CA ALA A 24 -3.18 3.44 19.80
C ALA A 24 -3.59 1.98 20.00
N GLU A 25 -4.86 1.70 19.88
CA GLU A 25 -5.44 0.36 20.03
C GLU A 25 -6.45 0.04 18.93
N LYS A 26 -6.75 -1.25 18.75
CA LYS A 26 -7.80 -1.65 17.82
C LYS A 26 -9.18 -1.24 18.37
N VAL A 27 -9.98 -0.61 17.50
CA VAL A 27 -11.39 -0.31 17.78
C VAL A 27 -12.23 -1.52 17.43
N TYR A 28 -12.73 -2.22 18.43
CA TYR A 28 -13.64 -3.34 18.21
C TYR A 28 -15.07 -2.84 17.94
N PHE A 29 -15.72 -3.41 16.94
CA PHE A 29 -17.11 -3.03 16.59
C PHE A 29 -18.16 -3.55 17.59
N SER A 30 -17.73 -4.34 18.56
CA SER A 30 -18.51 -4.62 19.77
C SER A 30 -18.54 -3.46 20.77
N ASP A 31 -17.49 -2.64 20.81
CA ASP A 31 -17.37 -1.49 21.71
C ASP A 31 -17.99 -0.23 21.09
N LEU A 32 -17.73 -0.02 19.80
CA LEU A 32 -18.28 1.07 19.00
C LEU A 32 -18.88 0.50 17.72
N GLY A 33 -20.20 0.43 17.63
CA GLY A 33 -20.91 -0.08 16.45
C GLY A 33 -20.49 0.63 15.16
N ILE A 34 -20.49 -0.08 14.02
CA ILE A 34 -20.05 0.48 12.74
C ILE A 34 -20.85 1.74 12.35
N SER A 35 -22.14 1.82 12.66
CA SER A 35 -22.95 3.00 12.38
C SER A 35 -22.48 4.22 13.18
N ASP A 36 -22.19 4.03 14.47
CA ASP A 36 -21.66 5.09 15.33
C ASP A 36 -20.22 5.46 14.90
N PHE A 37 -19.40 4.46 14.57
CA PHE A 37 -18.08 4.67 14.01
C PHE A 37 -18.13 5.59 12.77
N ARG A 38 -18.98 5.26 11.78
CA ARG A 38 -19.18 6.08 10.58
C ARG A 38 -19.61 7.50 10.92
N SER A 39 -20.61 7.66 11.79
CA SER A 39 -21.16 8.95 12.16
C SER A 39 -20.15 9.82 12.90
N LYS A 40 -19.50 9.28 13.92
CA LYS A 40 -18.54 10.00 14.75
C LYS A 40 -17.32 10.48 13.95
N PHE A 41 -16.73 9.61 13.11
CA PHE A 41 -15.60 10.01 12.28
C PHE A 41 -15.98 10.98 11.17
N PHE A 42 -17.18 10.86 10.60
CA PHE A 42 -17.67 11.89 9.68
C PHE A 42 -17.75 13.27 10.36
N GLU A 43 -18.32 13.36 11.57
CA GLU A 43 -18.41 14.63 12.30
C GLU A 43 -17.02 15.15 12.74
N LEU A 44 -16.08 14.28 13.12
CA LEU A 44 -14.69 14.67 13.40
C LEU A 44 -14.05 15.34 12.17
N PHE A 45 -14.07 14.68 11.01
CA PHE A 45 -13.42 15.20 9.82
C PHE A 45 -14.12 16.43 9.25
N LYS A 46 -15.44 16.50 9.33
CA LYS A 46 -16.21 17.69 8.98
C LYS A 46 -15.81 18.89 9.85
N GLU A 47 -15.61 18.69 11.17
CA GLU A 47 -15.17 19.77 12.05
C GLU A 47 -13.71 20.16 11.80
N LEU A 48 -12.82 19.18 11.60
CA LEU A 48 -11.43 19.43 11.24
C LEU A 48 -11.33 20.25 9.93
N ASN A 49 -12.17 19.93 8.93
CA ASN A 49 -12.26 20.68 7.68
C ASN A 49 -12.67 22.14 7.90
N LYS A 50 -13.64 22.41 8.79
CA LYS A 50 -14.03 23.78 9.15
C LYS A 50 -12.91 24.55 9.87
N ILE A 51 -12.21 23.91 10.82
CA ILE A 51 -11.11 24.52 11.55
C ILE A 51 -9.99 24.88 10.56
N PHE A 52 -9.68 23.97 9.63
CA PHE A 52 -8.69 24.21 8.59
C PHE A 52 -9.07 25.37 7.69
N TYR A 53 -10.33 25.41 7.21
CA TYR A 53 -10.84 26.52 6.39
C TYR A 53 -10.80 27.87 7.14
N LYS A 54 -11.18 27.87 8.43
CA LYS A 54 -11.14 29.10 9.24
C LYS A 54 -9.73 29.68 9.28
N LYS A 55 -8.70 28.83 9.36
CA LYS A 55 -7.31 29.24 9.47
C LYS A 55 -6.66 29.58 8.13
N TYR A 56 -6.84 28.72 7.13
CA TYR A 56 -6.09 28.81 5.87
C TYR A 56 -6.92 29.29 4.68
N LYS A 57 -8.26 29.42 4.81
CA LYS A 57 -9.21 29.73 3.73
C LYS A 57 -9.22 28.71 2.60
N GLU A 58 -8.81 27.50 2.89
CA GLU A 58 -8.81 26.33 2.01
C GLU A 58 -9.49 25.16 2.72
N TYR A 59 -10.02 24.21 1.98
CA TYR A 59 -10.62 22.99 2.53
C TYR A 59 -9.64 21.82 2.45
N LEU A 60 -9.59 20.97 3.47
CA LEU A 60 -8.89 19.68 3.39
C LEU A 60 -9.59 18.75 2.39
N TRP A 61 -10.91 18.82 2.38
CA TRP A 61 -11.80 18.10 1.47
C TRP A 61 -12.84 19.07 0.90
N GLU A 62 -12.82 19.30 -0.40
CA GLU A 62 -13.75 20.21 -1.08
C GLU A 62 -15.18 19.66 -1.06
N ASP A 63 -15.33 18.32 -1.26
CA ASP A 63 -16.61 17.64 -1.20
C ASP A 63 -16.71 16.72 0.03
N LEU A 64 -17.48 17.12 1.03
CA LEU A 64 -17.72 16.31 2.22
C LEU A 64 -18.50 15.01 1.91
N ASN A 65 -19.18 14.91 0.76
CA ASN A 65 -19.79 13.65 0.35
C ASN A 65 -18.75 12.57 0.07
N ASP A 66 -17.55 12.93 -0.34
CA ASP A 66 -16.45 11.96 -0.52
C ASP A 66 -16.04 11.29 0.81
N ILE A 67 -16.12 12.04 1.92
CA ILE A 67 -15.94 11.46 3.25
C ILE A 67 -17.15 10.60 3.62
N LYS A 68 -18.38 11.12 3.41
CA LYS A 68 -19.62 10.42 3.78
C LYS A 68 -19.81 9.12 3.01
N THR A 69 -19.39 9.05 1.76
CA THR A 69 -19.52 7.86 0.89
C THR A 69 -18.38 6.88 1.00
N GLY A 70 -17.34 7.20 1.76
CA GLY A 70 -16.15 6.34 1.89
C GLY A 70 -15.08 6.60 0.82
N PHE A 71 -15.30 7.53 -0.11
CA PHE A 71 -14.37 7.79 -1.23
C PHE A 71 -13.02 8.35 -0.75
N SER A 72 -13.02 9.24 0.23
CA SER A 72 -11.77 9.84 0.76
C SER A 72 -10.98 8.90 1.69
N TYR A 73 -11.44 7.68 1.93
CA TYR A 73 -10.71 6.71 2.75
C TYR A 73 -9.96 5.69 1.91
N ASN A 74 -8.93 5.13 2.51
CA ASN A 74 -8.10 4.09 1.94
C ASN A 74 -8.14 2.81 2.80
N GLY A 75 -7.33 1.84 2.44
CA GLY A 75 -7.23 0.59 3.18
C GLY A 75 -8.60 -0.06 3.43
N SER A 76 -8.72 -0.71 4.56
CA SER A 76 -10.00 -1.30 5.00
C SER A 76 -11.03 -0.26 5.42
N THR A 77 -10.59 0.95 5.77
CA THR A 77 -11.46 2.05 6.16
C THR A 77 -12.42 2.43 5.02
N SER A 78 -11.97 2.33 3.76
CA SER A 78 -12.80 2.65 2.58
C SER A 78 -14.10 1.86 2.51
N PHE A 79 -14.07 0.56 2.79
CA PHE A 79 -15.30 -0.24 2.79
C PHE A 79 -16.05 -0.19 4.13
N ILE A 80 -15.35 0.01 5.26
CA ILE A 80 -16.02 0.22 6.56
C ILE A 80 -16.86 1.49 6.52
N MET A 81 -16.31 2.58 5.97
CA MET A 81 -16.98 3.88 5.89
C MET A 81 -18.03 3.97 4.77
N ASN A 82 -18.03 3.05 3.80
CA ASN A 82 -18.98 3.06 2.69
C ASN A 82 -20.39 2.67 3.15
N PRO A 83 -21.39 3.58 3.12
CA PRO A 83 -22.75 3.31 3.59
C PRO A 83 -23.51 2.30 2.70
N LYS A 84 -23.06 2.08 1.46
CA LYS A 84 -23.66 1.11 0.54
C LYS A 84 -23.34 -0.34 0.95
N ILE A 85 -22.31 -0.56 1.77
CA ILE A 85 -21.97 -1.89 2.27
C ILE A 85 -22.71 -2.12 3.59
N PRO A 86 -23.59 -3.14 3.66
CA PRO A 86 -24.34 -3.43 4.86
C PRO A 86 -23.43 -3.79 6.05
N VAL A 87 -23.75 -3.28 7.23
CA VAL A 87 -22.99 -3.52 8.48
C VAL A 87 -22.77 -5.01 8.74
N LYS A 88 -23.83 -5.84 8.55
CA LYS A 88 -23.75 -7.28 8.73
C LYS A 88 -22.70 -7.96 7.83
N GLU A 89 -22.48 -7.46 6.63
CA GLU A 89 -21.51 -8.02 5.70
C GLU A 89 -20.08 -7.63 6.11
N ILE A 90 -19.88 -6.42 6.61
CA ILE A 90 -18.58 -6.00 7.17
C ILE A 90 -18.21 -6.86 8.37
N LEU A 91 -19.15 -7.07 9.29
CA LEU A 91 -18.91 -7.86 10.51
C LEU A 91 -18.56 -9.33 10.26
N LYS A 92 -18.92 -9.89 9.09
CA LYS A 92 -18.50 -11.24 8.69
C LYS A 92 -17.00 -11.34 8.43
N CYS A 93 -16.38 -10.28 7.92
CA CYS A 93 -14.96 -10.29 7.53
C CYS A 93 -14.07 -9.42 8.41
N LYS A 94 -14.62 -8.48 9.18
CA LYS A 94 -13.84 -7.57 10.02
C LYS A 94 -14.58 -7.24 11.34
N LYS A 95 -13.96 -7.57 12.46
CA LYS A 95 -14.53 -7.34 13.81
C LYS A 95 -13.97 -6.09 14.49
N ALA A 96 -12.86 -5.54 13.96
CA ALA A 96 -12.21 -4.36 14.50
C ALA A 96 -11.51 -3.56 13.41
N SER A 97 -11.26 -2.26 13.63
CA SER A 97 -10.31 -1.45 12.85
C SER A 97 -9.06 -1.18 13.68
N GLY A 98 -7.88 -1.32 13.09
CA GLY A 98 -6.61 -0.96 13.75
C GLY A 98 -6.31 0.52 13.61
N ASP A 99 -6.72 1.10 12.50
CA ASP A 99 -6.45 2.46 12.07
C ASP A 99 -7.58 2.98 11.20
N ILE A 100 -7.54 4.27 10.93
CA ILE A 100 -8.43 4.96 9.99
C ILE A 100 -7.55 5.69 8.97
N ASP A 101 -7.51 5.15 7.76
CA ASP A 101 -6.78 5.74 6.65
C ASP A 101 -7.65 6.76 5.93
N ILE A 102 -7.26 8.04 5.90
CA ILE A 102 -7.96 9.09 5.17
C ILE A 102 -6.99 9.88 4.30
N THR A 103 -7.38 10.14 3.04
CA THR A 103 -6.54 10.86 2.07
C THR A 103 -6.55 12.36 2.30
N ILE A 104 -5.39 12.98 2.17
CA ILE A 104 -5.16 14.43 2.20
C ILE A 104 -4.30 14.80 0.99
N SER A 105 -4.57 15.95 0.37
CA SER A 105 -3.67 16.49 -0.65
C SER A 105 -2.26 16.74 -0.08
N GLN A 106 -1.23 16.36 -0.83
CA GLN A 106 0.16 16.67 -0.48
C GLN A 106 0.39 18.18 -0.32
N ASP A 107 -0.35 19.01 -1.05
CA ASP A 107 -0.26 20.48 -0.96
C ASP A 107 -0.71 21.00 0.41
N HIS A 108 -1.58 20.28 1.08
CA HIS A 108 -2.06 20.62 2.42
C HIS A 108 -1.21 20.04 3.57
N ALA A 109 -0.24 19.17 3.28
CA ALA A 109 0.50 18.40 4.28
C ALA A 109 1.13 19.27 5.37
N LYS A 110 1.91 20.30 5.00
CA LYS A 110 2.54 21.21 5.97
C LYS A 110 1.53 22.01 6.76
N LYS A 111 0.48 22.52 6.11
CA LYS A 111 -0.59 23.28 6.78
C LYS A 111 -1.33 22.41 7.80
N LEU A 112 -1.65 21.17 7.41
CA LEU A 112 -2.29 20.21 8.31
C LEU A 112 -1.38 19.86 9.49
N PHE A 113 -0.10 19.61 9.27
CA PHE A 113 0.86 19.36 10.35
C PHE A 113 0.86 20.47 11.40
N PHE A 114 0.97 21.74 10.97
CA PHE A 114 0.95 22.88 11.90
C PHE A 114 -0.39 23.03 12.61
N LEU A 115 -1.51 22.79 11.92
CA LEU A 115 -2.83 22.81 12.55
C LEU A 115 -2.94 21.72 13.63
N LEU A 116 -2.51 20.49 13.31
CA LEU A 116 -2.53 19.38 14.27
C LEU A 116 -1.68 19.68 15.50
N LYS A 117 -0.50 20.31 15.33
CA LYS A 117 0.31 20.75 16.49
C LYS A 117 -0.40 21.75 17.40
N GLU A 118 -1.17 22.69 16.84
CA GLU A 118 -1.97 23.63 17.63
C GLU A 118 -3.17 22.99 18.31
N LEU A 119 -3.66 21.87 17.78
CA LEU A 119 -4.81 21.14 18.32
C LEU A 119 -4.40 20.11 19.40
N GLU A 120 -3.10 19.89 19.63
CA GLU A 120 -2.62 18.94 20.62
C GLU A 120 -3.20 19.26 22.01
N GLY A 121 -3.78 18.25 22.66
CA GLY A 121 -4.50 18.38 23.93
C GLY A 121 -5.88 19.03 23.86
N LYS A 122 -6.38 19.38 22.67
CA LYS A 122 -7.71 19.99 22.49
C LYS A 122 -8.76 18.97 22.07
N THR A 123 -10.00 19.25 22.44
CA THR A 123 -11.15 18.44 22.03
C THR A 123 -11.75 18.97 20.73
N ILE A 124 -11.93 18.07 19.76
CA ILE A 124 -12.62 18.31 18.48
C ILE A 124 -13.86 17.44 18.49
N LYS A 125 -15.05 18.04 18.63
CA LYS A 125 -16.29 17.30 18.90
C LYS A 125 -16.13 16.42 20.15
N GLU A 126 -16.26 15.09 20.00
CA GLU A 126 -16.13 14.12 21.10
C GLU A 126 -14.71 13.56 21.23
N PHE A 127 -13.78 13.96 20.35
CA PHE A 127 -12.43 13.41 20.28
C PHE A 127 -11.41 14.37 20.93
N LEU A 128 -10.67 13.88 21.89
CA LEU A 128 -9.46 14.55 22.38
C LEU A 128 -8.30 14.21 21.43
N TYR A 129 -7.69 15.20 20.81
CA TYR A 129 -6.50 15.01 19.99
C TYR A 129 -5.26 14.89 20.86
N ILE A 130 -4.57 13.76 20.81
CA ILE A 130 -3.38 13.49 21.64
C ILE A 130 -2.10 14.03 21.00
N GLY A 131 -1.97 13.87 19.67
CA GLY A 131 -0.79 14.29 18.93
C GLY A 131 -0.52 13.39 17.72
N ASN A 132 0.63 13.60 17.08
CA ASN A 132 1.08 12.82 15.94
C ASN A 132 2.54 12.39 16.08
N ASN A 133 2.96 11.41 15.27
CA ASN A 133 4.31 10.83 15.30
C ASN A 133 5.37 11.62 14.52
N ARG A 134 5.04 12.81 14.02
CA ARG A 134 5.97 13.63 13.23
C ARG A 134 6.52 14.78 14.06
N ASN A 135 7.82 15.02 13.93
CA ASN A 135 8.52 16.08 14.67
C ASN A 135 8.78 17.32 13.81
N SER A 136 8.71 17.20 12.49
CA SER A 136 9.01 18.29 11.55
C SER A 136 8.10 18.22 10.31
N PRO A 137 7.68 19.38 9.77
CA PRO A 137 6.93 19.45 8.53
C PRO A 137 7.74 19.06 7.29
N ASP A 138 9.05 18.94 7.40
CA ASP A 138 9.93 18.52 6.30
C ASP A 138 10.19 17.00 6.30
N ALA A 139 9.78 16.30 7.35
CA ALA A 139 9.93 14.85 7.51
C ALA A 139 8.59 14.10 7.52
N LEU A 140 7.57 14.60 6.80
CA LEU A 140 6.21 14.00 6.85
C LEU A 140 6.14 12.64 6.15
N GLY A 141 7.00 12.41 5.14
CA GLY A 141 6.91 11.18 4.33
C GLY A 141 5.62 11.14 3.52
N ASP A 142 4.94 9.99 3.52
CA ASP A 142 3.69 9.75 2.79
C ASP A 142 2.43 9.78 3.70
N GLN A 143 2.61 10.00 5.01
CA GLN A 143 1.49 10.06 5.96
C GLN A 143 1.82 10.76 7.26
N ILE A 144 0.79 11.28 7.95
CA ILE A 144 0.84 11.80 9.33
C ILE A 144 -0.01 10.88 10.18
N ASN A 145 0.63 10.07 11.03
CA ASN A 145 -0.08 9.17 11.93
C ASN A 145 -0.40 9.94 13.23
N SER A 146 -1.66 9.94 13.61
CA SER A 146 -2.19 10.71 14.73
C SER A 146 -2.97 9.81 15.69
N ILE A 147 -3.08 10.20 16.96
CA ILE A 147 -3.94 9.54 17.94
C ILE A 147 -5.05 10.49 18.36
N PHE A 148 -6.28 10.00 18.23
CA PHE A 148 -7.49 10.61 18.76
C PHE A 148 -8.09 9.72 19.85
N GLN A 149 -8.43 10.30 20.98
CA GLN A 149 -9.04 9.59 22.08
C GLN A 149 -10.55 9.87 22.10
N LEU A 150 -11.34 8.79 22.15
CA LEU A 150 -12.81 8.85 22.22
C LEU A 150 -13.29 8.11 23.46
N LYS A 151 -14.16 8.74 24.23
CA LYS A 151 -14.87 8.06 25.33
C LYS A 151 -16.17 7.44 24.82
N VAL A 152 -16.30 6.13 25.01
CA VAL A 152 -17.51 5.36 24.67
C VAL A 152 -17.97 4.67 25.93
N ASN A 153 -19.13 5.05 26.46
CA ASN A 153 -19.60 4.61 27.78
C ASN A 153 -18.54 4.91 28.86
N GLN A 154 -18.00 3.89 29.52
CA GLN A 154 -16.96 4.02 30.54
C GLN A 154 -15.55 3.71 30.01
N LYS A 155 -15.42 3.36 28.73
CA LYS A 155 -14.16 3.00 28.08
C LYS A 155 -13.57 4.17 27.30
N THR A 156 -12.27 4.33 27.41
CA THR A 156 -11.50 5.27 26.58
C THR A 156 -10.83 4.50 25.46
N LEU A 157 -11.07 4.90 24.21
CA LEU A 157 -10.47 4.31 23.01
C LEU A 157 -9.42 5.25 22.45
N ASN A 158 -8.19 4.78 22.26
CA ASN A 158 -7.09 5.52 21.63
C ASN A 158 -7.00 5.08 20.17
N ILE A 159 -7.47 5.90 19.26
CA ILE A 159 -7.71 5.54 17.88
C ILE A 159 -6.64 6.16 16.99
N GLN A 160 -5.97 5.34 16.21
CA GLN A 160 -5.04 5.82 15.19
C GLN A 160 -5.82 6.35 13.97
N VAL A 161 -5.44 7.54 13.53
CA VAL A 161 -5.89 8.16 12.27
C VAL A 161 -4.67 8.50 11.44
N ASP A 162 -4.60 7.91 10.26
CA ASP A 162 -3.52 8.10 9.30
C ASP A 162 -3.99 9.03 8.19
N PHE A 163 -3.49 10.26 8.21
CA PHE A 163 -3.67 11.22 7.13
C PHE A 163 -2.68 10.86 6.02
N GLU A 164 -3.14 10.13 5.03
CA GLU A 164 -2.33 9.69 3.90
C GLU A 164 -2.18 10.80 2.86
N LEU A 165 -0.93 11.23 2.65
CA LEU A 165 -0.58 12.29 1.73
C LEU A 165 -0.52 11.75 0.30
N VAL A 166 -1.44 12.20 -0.55
CA VAL A 166 -1.57 11.70 -1.92
C VAL A 166 -1.74 12.85 -2.91
N GLU A 167 -1.49 12.54 -4.17
CA GLU A 167 -1.72 13.48 -5.25
C GLU A 167 -3.21 13.70 -5.50
N TYR A 168 -3.61 14.96 -5.61
CA TYR A 168 -4.99 15.39 -5.89
C TYR A 168 -5.06 16.04 -7.27
N SER A 169 -6.19 15.86 -7.92
CA SER A 169 -6.56 16.57 -9.15
C SER A 169 -8.03 16.94 -9.04
N ASN A 170 -8.35 18.20 -9.36
CA ASN A 170 -9.72 18.74 -9.26
C ASN A 170 -10.37 18.49 -7.88
N GLY A 171 -9.63 18.77 -6.80
CA GLY A 171 -10.13 18.63 -5.42
C GLY A 171 -10.30 17.20 -4.90
N ARG A 172 -9.86 16.19 -5.64
CA ARG A 172 -9.99 14.76 -5.30
C ARG A 172 -8.69 13.98 -5.48
N PRO A 173 -8.49 12.87 -4.74
CA PRO A 173 -7.38 11.95 -4.99
C PRO A 173 -7.37 11.48 -6.44
N THR A 174 -6.22 11.45 -7.09
CA THR A 174 -6.08 10.91 -8.44
C THR A 174 -6.50 9.44 -8.51
N GLU A 175 -6.86 8.94 -9.70
CA GLU A 175 -7.22 7.53 -9.88
C GLU A 175 -6.10 6.60 -9.40
N TRP A 176 -4.85 6.95 -9.72
CA TRP A 176 -3.69 6.18 -9.24
C TRP A 176 -3.55 6.19 -7.72
N SER A 177 -3.71 7.34 -7.07
CA SER A 177 -3.65 7.46 -5.62
C SER A 177 -4.70 6.57 -4.94
N LYS A 178 -5.92 6.55 -5.47
CA LYS A 178 -6.99 5.67 -4.99
C LYS A 178 -6.65 4.18 -5.21
N PHE A 179 -6.23 3.85 -6.41
CA PHE A 179 -5.87 2.48 -6.76
C PHE A 179 -4.74 1.94 -5.88
N SER A 180 -3.67 2.71 -5.72
CA SER A 180 -2.49 2.29 -4.96
C SER A 180 -2.73 2.12 -3.47
N LYS A 181 -3.73 2.81 -2.92
CA LYS A 181 -4.05 2.80 -1.48
C LYS A 181 -5.33 2.01 -1.14
N SER A 182 -6.14 1.61 -2.14
CA SER A 182 -7.40 0.90 -1.91
C SER A 182 -7.22 -0.52 -1.39
N SER A 183 -8.25 -1.02 -0.68
CA SER A 183 -8.45 -2.43 -0.38
C SER A 183 -9.83 -2.87 -0.87
N SER A 184 -9.90 -4.03 -1.49
CA SER A 184 -11.15 -4.59 -1.99
C SER A 184 -11.95 -5.24 -0.87
N PHE A 185 -13.25 -4.94 -0.81
CA PHE A 185 -14.16 -5.63 0.11
C PHE A 185 -14.31 -7.12 -0.26
N ASP A 186 -14.26 -7.45 -1.55
CA ASP A 186 -14.34 -8.85 -2.00
C ASP A 186 -13.11 -9.65 -1.58
N ASP A 187 -11.93 -9.03 -1.61
CA ASP A 187 -10.71 -9.64 -1.06
C ASP A 187 -10.84 -9.85 0.45
N ALA A 188 -11.35 -8.85 1.18
CA ALA A 188 -11.55 -8.94 2.62
C ALA A 188 -12.50 -10.07 3.02
N LYS A 189 -13.59 -10.30 2.26
CA LYS A 189 -14.51 -11.44 2.46
C LYS A 189 -13.82 -12.81 2.32
N GLN A 190 -12.73 -12.88 1.58
CA GLN A 190 -11.93 -14.09 1.40
C GLN A 190 -10.69 -14.13 2.31
N ASN A 191 -10.65 -13.28 3.32
CA ASN A 191 -9.50 -13.13 4.25
C ASN A 191 -8.18 -12.82 3.51
N ILE A 192 -8.23 -11.92 2.53
CA ILE A 192 -7.07 -11.46 1.75
C ILE A 192 -6.82 -10.00 2.06
N LYS A 193 -5.58 -9.65 2.48
CA LYS A 193 -5.17 -8.26 2.71
C LYS A 193 -4.95 -7.54 1.38
N GLY A 194 -5.33 -6.26 1.30
CA GLY A 194 -5.15 -5.42 0.10
C GLY A 194 -3.69 -5.29 -0.36
N VAL A 195 -2.72 -5.44 0.55
CA VAL A 195 -1.29 -5.46 0.22
C VAL A 195 -0.93 -6.58 -0.76
N PHE A 196 -1.60 -7.74 -0.71
CA PHE A 196 -1.30 -8.85 -1.63
C PHE A 196 -1.70 -8.56 -3.07
N HIS A 197 -2.75 -7.78 -3.28
CA HIS A 197 -3.12 -7.28 -4.59
C HIS A 197 -1.95 -6.51 -5.24
N LYS A 198 -1.38 -5.56 -4.53
CA LYS A 198 -0.27 -4.73 -5.02
C LYS A 198 1.01 -5.51 -5.20
N LEU A 199 1.27 -6.43 -4.27
CA LEU A 199 2.40 -7.35 -4.38
C LEU A 199 2.29 -8.23 -5.63
N LEU A 200 1.09 -8.77 -5.91
CA LEU A 200 0.88 -9.59 -7.10
C LEU A 200 1.10 -8.79 -8.39
N LEU A 201 0.58 -7.57 -8.49
CA LEU A 201 0.84 -6.67 -9.62
C LEU A 201 2.33 -6.38 -9.80
N ALA A 202 3.06 -6.14 -8.70
CA ALA A 202 4.50 -5.98 -8.77
C ALA A 202 5.21 -7.23 -9.30
N LYS A 203 4.76 -8.44 -8.95
CA LYS A 203 5.36 -9.68 -9.48
C LYS A 203 5.04 -9.92 -10.95
N ILE A 204 3.88 -9.49 -11.41
CA ILE A 204 3.56 -9.45 -12.84
C ILE A 204 4.56 -8.53 -13.58
N ILE A 205 4.77 -7.32 -13.09
CA ILE A 205 5.72 -6.37 -13.66
C ILE A 205 7.15 -6.94 -13.65
N HIS A 206 7.59 -7.50 -12.53
CA HIS A 206 8.89 -8.12 -12.41
C HIS A 206 9.10 -9.32 -13.35
N THR A 207 8.03 -10.00 -13.73
CA THR A 207 8.10 -11.12 -14.67
C THR A 207 8.07 -10.64 -16.12
N LEU A 208 7.21 -9.66 -16.44
CA LEU A 208 7.11 -9.10 -17.80
C LEU A 208 8.34 -8.32 -18.25
N TYR A 209 8.92 -7.55 -17.32
CA TYR A 209 9.94 -6.56 -17.63
C TYR A 209 11.30 -6.89 -17.04
N GLN A 210 11.54 -8.14 -16.65
CA GLN A 210 12.83 -8.59 -16.16
C GLN A 210 13.93 -8.36 -17.20
N ALA A 211 15.00 -7.69 -16.82
CA ALA A 211 16.18 -7.51 -17.65
C ALA A 211 17.19 -8.63 -17.39
N LYS A 212 17.52 -9.39 -18.42
CA LYS A 212 18.51 -10.46 -18.36
C LYS A 212 19.79 -10.01 -19.08
N ASP A 213 20.92 -10.54 -18.64
CA ASP A 213 22.24 -10.31 -19.25
C ASP A 213 22.59 -8.82 -19.39
N VAL A 214 22.32 -8.06 -18.32
CA VAL A 214 22.61 -6.63 -18.24
C VAL A 214 23.51 -6.33 -17.06
N ILE A 215 24.28 -5.25 -17.15
CA ILE A 215 25.07 -4.66 -16.07
C ILE A 215 24.37 -3.39 -15.61
N ILE A 216 24.20 -3.23 -14.30
CA ILE A 216 23.67 -2.01 -13.72
C ILE A 216 24.82 -1.14 -13.23
N ALA A 217 24.95 0.00 -13.86
CA ALA A 217 25.93 1.03 -13.51
C ALA A 217 25.41 1.92 -12.38
N THR A 218 26.33 2.44 -11.55
CA THR A 218 25.97 3.43 -10.53
C THR A 218 25.50 4.74 -11.20
N PRO A 219 24.75 5.61 -10.53
CA PRO A 219 24.38 6.93 -11.07
C PRO A 219 25.55 7.79 -11.50
N ALA A 220 26.72 7.63 -10.84
CA ALA A 220 27.95 8.36 -11.15
C ALA A 220 28.73 7.78 -12.35
N SER A 221 28.24 6.71 -12.99
CA SER A 221 28.89 6.12 -14.16
C SER A 221 28.67 6.98 -15.41
N THR A 222 29.72 7.10 -16.20
CA THR A 222 29.72 7.70 -17.53
C THR A 222 30.02 6.62 -18.57
N TRP A 223 29.85 6.92 -19.86
CA TRP A 223 30.08 5.96 -20.93
C TRP A 223 31.54 5.44 -20.96
N ASP A 224 32.51 6.28 -20.57
CA ASP A 224 33.94 6.00 -20.50
C ASP A 224 34.38 5.46 -19.13
N LYS A 225 33.56 5.61 -18.10
CA LYS A 225 33.89 5.19 -16.75
C LYS A 225 32.71 4.48 -16.05
N ILE A 226 32.68 3.16 -16.25
CA ILE A 226 31.61 2.33 -15.71
C ILE A 226 31.96 1.89 -14.29
N ARG A 227 31.06 2.14 -13.33
CA ARG A 227 31.11 1.60 -11.96
C ARG A 227 29.91 0.70 -11.78
N ILE A 228 30.13 -0.58 -11.53
CA ILE A 228 29.08 -1.57 -11.40
C ILE A 228 28.40 -1.40 -10.03
N LYS A 229 27.07 -1.32 -10.05
CA LYS A 229 26.25 -1.37 -8.84
C LYS A 229 26.01 -2.83 -8.46
N LYS A 230 26.33 -3.19 -7.21
CA LYS A 230 25.89 -4.47 -6.65
C LYS A 230 24.39 -4.39 -6.42
N THR A 231 23.62 -5.09 -7.23
CA THR A 231 22.16 -5.19 -7.06
C THR A 231 21.84 -6.50 -6.35
N TYR A 232 21.03 -6.42 -5.30
CA TYR A 232 20.49 -7.60 -4.61
C TYR A 232 19.17 -8.07 -5.23
N ASP A 233 18.52 -7.21 -6.04
CA ASP A 233 17.27 -7.48 -6.72
C ASP A 233 17.53 -7.58 -8.24
N GLU A 234 16.76 -8.42 -8.92
CA GLU A 234 16.82 -8.53 -10.38
C GLU A 234 16.45 -7.19 -11.02
N PRO A 235 17.23 -6.71 -12.01
CA PRO A 235 16.93 -5.45 -12.69
C PRO A 235 15.70 -5.59 -13.59
N HIS A 236 14.90 -4.51 -13.68
CA HIS A 236 13.66 -4.49 -14.45
C HIS A 236 13.58 -3.24 -15.33
N PHE A 237 13.15 -3.40 -16.58
CA PHE A 237 12.94 -2.27 -17.50
C PHE A 237 11.81 -1.35 -17.05
N LYS A 238 10.84 -1.87 -16.28
CA LYS A 238 9.76 -1.08 -15.65
C LYS A 238 9.62 -1.42 -14.18
N LYS A 239 9.21 -0.43 -13.37
CA LYS A 239 8.94 -0.58 -11.94
C LYS A 239 7.62 0.07 -11.57
N LEU A 240 6.94 -0.49 -10.57
CA LEU A 240 5.76 0.10 -9.98
C LEU A 240 6.15 1.00 -8.81
N SER A 241 5.76 2.26 -8.90
CA SER A 241 5.83 3.21 -7.79
C SER A 241 4.42 3.40 -7.22
N TYR A 242 4.28 3.29 -5.90
CA TYR A 242 2.98 3.52 -5.26
C TYR A 242 2.50 4.96 -5.36
N THR A 243 3.42 5.91 -5.42
CA THR A 243 3.08 7.33 -5.51
C THR A 243 2.94 7.83 -6.94
N LYS A 244 3.65 7.19 -7.90
CA LYS A 244 3.78 7.73 -9.26
C LYS A 244 3.20 6.85 -10.37
N GLY A 245 2.95 5.55 -10.11
CA GLY A 245 2.46 4.62 -11.13
C GLY A 245 3.54 3.70 -11.72
N LEU A 246 3.33 3.23 -12.95
CA LEU A 246 4.24 2.34 -13.68
C LEU A 246 5.24 3.16 -14.49
N GLY A 247 6.48 3.23 -14.02
CA GLY A 247 7.55 4.00 -14.65
C GLY A 247 8.69 3.16 -15.20
N THR A 248 9.68 3.84 -15.78
CA THR A 248 10.94 3.23 -16.21
C THR A 248 11.74 2.77 -14.99
N GLY A 249 12.24 1.56 -15.01
CA GLY A 249 13.08 0.97 -13.95
C GLY A 249 14.57 1.17 -14.22
N ILE A 250 15.01 0.73 -15.40
CA ILE A 250 16.37 0.93 -15.91
C ILE A 250 16.30 1.40 -17.35
N GLN A 251 17.29 2.22 -17.76
CA GLN A 251 17.47 2.66 -19.13
C GLN A 251 18.90 2.47 -19.62
N PRO A 252 19.12 2.35 -20.92
CA PRO A 252 20.45 2.18 -21.49
C PRO A 252 21.41 3.30 -21.04
N LEU A 253 22.65 2.94 -20.74
CA LEU A 253 23.74 3.90 -20.71
C LEU A 253 24.20 4.10 -22.17
N LEU A 254 24.13 5.33 -22.67
CA LEU A 254 24.51 5.68 -24.02
C LEU A 254 25.86 6.44 -24.03
N ASP A 255 26.61 6.27 -25.11
CA ASP A 255 27.77 7.11 -25.43
C ASP A 255 27.34 8.49 -26.00
N PRO A 256 28.23 9.43 -26.27
CA PRO A 256 27.92 10.73 -26.85
C PRO A 256 27.24 10.68 -28.24
N ASP A 257 27.43 9.59 -28.96
CA ASP A 257 26.84 9.37 -30.29
C ASP A 257 25.47 8.70 -30.22
N GLY A 258 25.01 8.37 -28.98
CA GLY A 258 23.70 7.76 -28.71
C GLY A 258 23.71 6.24 -28.84
N ASN A 259 24.88 5.59 -28.92
CA ASN A 259 24.96 4.13 -28.98
C ASN A 259 24.93 3.50 -27.60
N GLN A 260 24.39 2.29 -27.52
CA GLN A 260 24.35 1.49 -26.29
C GLN A 260 25.77 1.12 -25.83
N VAL A 261 26.13 1.46 -24.60
CA VAL A 261 27.42 1.08 -24.01
C VAL A 261 27.39 -0.39 -23.58
N TYR A 262 28.53 -1.09 -23.84
CA TYR A 262 28.77 -2.47 -23.46
C TYR A 262 29.97 -2.54 -22.53
N TYR A 263 29.92 -3.47 -21.55
CA TYR A 263 31.01 -3.80 -20.66
C TYR A 263 31.07 -5.32 -20.52
N GLU A 264 32.22 -5.91 -20.82
CA GLU A 264 32.42 -7.37 -20.84
C GLU A 264 31.35 -8.12 -21.67
N GLY A 265 30.97 -7.57 -22.82
CA GLY A 265 29.99 -8.14 -23.74
C GLY A 265 28.53 -7.98 -23.30
N LYS A 266 28.26 -7.38 -22.13
CA LYS A 266 26.90 -7.14 -21.62
C LYS A 266 26.50 -5.70 -21.78
N ARG A 267 25.21 -5.46 -22.07
CA ARG A 267 24.63 -4.11 -22.15
C ARG A 267 24.66 -3.45 -20.80
N VAL A 268 25.05 -2.19 -20.74
CA VAL A 268 25.10 -1.38 -19.53
C VAL A 268 23.86 -0.51 -19.41
N PHE A 269 23.20 -0.56 -18.25
CA PHE A 269 22.03 0.23 -17.92
C PHE A 269 22.26 1.04 -16.65
N LYS A 270 21.51 2.12 -16.49
CA LYS A 270 21.40 2.88 -15.24
C LYS A 270 19.99 2.76 -14.67
N GLU A 271 19.87 2.85 -13.35
CA GLU A 271 18.55 3.08 -12.75
C GLU A 271 18.04 4.45 -13.15
N GLU A 272 16.81 4.47 -13.62
CA GLU A 272 16.11 5.72 -13.93
C GLU A 272 15.31 6.16 -12.71
N ASN A 273 15.47 7.43 -12.33
CA ASN A 273 14.54 8.13 -11.45
C ASN A 273 13.52 8.91 -12.28
N GLY A 274 13.11 8.33 -13.41
CA GLY A 274 12.40 8.98 -14.50
C GLY A 274 11.07 9.62 -14.12
N ASN A 275 10.64 10.54 -15.00
CA ASN A 275 9.41 11.30 -14.88
C ASN A 275 8.25 10.70 -15.69
N ASP A 276 8.52 9.69 -16.54
CA ASP A 276 7.52 9.09 -17.43
C ASP A 276 6.82 7.93 -16.72
N PHE A 277 5.76 8.28 -15.97
CA PHE A 277 4.93 7.29 -15.30
C PHE A 277 3.57 7.19 -15.98
N ILE A 278 3.12 5.96 -16.22
CA ILE A 278 1.72 5.66 -16.47
C ILE A 278 1.02 5.70 -15.10
N ASN A 279 0.21 6.72 -14.85
CA ASN A 279 -0.47 6.97 -13.59
C ASN A 279 -1.99 6.82 -13.66
N ASP A 280 -2.51 6.32 -14.76
CA ASP A 280 -3.89 5.91 -14.92
C ASP A 280 -4.03 4.38 -14.92
N VAL A 281 -5.11 3.89 -14.33
CA VAL A 281 -5.34 2.45 -14.15
C VAL A 281 -5.56 1.73 -15.48
N ASN A 282 -6.13 2.42 -16.48
CA ASN A 282 -6.34 1.84 -17.80
C ASN A 282 -5.01 1.61 -18.53
N GLY A 283 -4.11 2.58 -18.50
CA GLY A 283 -2.78 2.44 -19.08
C GLY A 283 -1.98 1.31 -18.43
N ILE A 284 -2.06 1.17 -17.11
CA ILE A 284 -1.42 0.06 -16.38
C ILE A 284 -2.07 -1.27 -16.77
N PHE A 285 -3.40 -1.35 -16.84
CA PHE A 285 -4.09 -2.56 -17.28
C PHE A 285 -3.65 -2.97 -18.69
N LEU A 286 -3.59 -2.04 -19.62
CA LEU A 286 -3.14 -2.31 -20.98
C LEU A 286 -1.66 -2.76 -21.04
N ALA A 287 -0.81 -2.13 -20.23
CA ALA A 287 0.61 -2.49 -20.15
C ALA A 287 0.85 -3.90 -19.61
N LEU A 288 0.03 -4.35 -18.64
CA LEU A 288 0.20 -5.64 -17.97
C LEU A 288 -0.58 -6.78 -18.64
N PHE A 289 -1.79 -6.53 -19.11
CA PHE A 289 -2.70 -7.55 -19.59
C PHE A 289 -3.03 -7.44 -21.09
N LYS A 290 -2.51 -6.41 -21.76
CA LYS A 290 -2.71 -6.18 -23.21
C LYS A 290 -4.19 -6.17 -23.62
N GLY A 291 -5.04 -5.66 -22.74
CA GLY A 291 -6.49 -5.61 -22.93
C GLY A 291 -7.25 -6.93 -22.74
N LYS A 292 -6.58 -8.00 -22.29
CA LYS A 292 -7.26 -9.28 -22.00
C LYS A 292 -8.06 -9.18 -20.70
N GLY A 293 -9.30 -9.64 -20.73
CA GLY A 293 -10.21 -9.60 -19.58
C GLY A 293 -10.83 -8.24 -19.30
N SER A 294 -11.48 -8.10 -18.15
CA SER A 294 -12.13 -6.85 -17.74
C SER A 294 -11.19 -5.95 -16.95
N LYS A 295 -11.12 -4.66 -17.33
CA LYS A 295 -10.34 -3.63 -16.59
C LYS A 295 -10.75 -3.54 -15.11
N SER A 296 -12.02 -3.75 -14.79
CA SER A 296 -12.48 -3.70 -13.39
C SER A 296 -11.80 -4.74 -12.49
N ASN A 297 -11.32 -5.83 -13.06
CA ASN A 297 -10.63 -6.89 -12.32
C ASN A 297 -9.27 -6.47 -11.75
N ILE A 298 -8.65 -5.40 -12.28
CA ILE A 298 -7.35 -4.96 -11.77
C ILE A 298 -7.43 -4.37 -10.35
N TRP A 299 -8.62 -4.06 -9.83
CA TRP A 299 -8.83 -3.40 -8.54
C TRP A 299 -8.83 -4.33 -7.32
N SER A 300 -8.69 -5.64 -7.50
CA SER A 300 -8.67 -6.61 -6.42
C SER A 300 -7.69 -7.74 -6.68
N TYR A 301 -7.24 -8.40 -5.62
CA TYR A 301 -6.40 -9.60 -5.72
C TYR A 301 -7.10 -10.72 -6.52
N ILE A 302 -8.35 -10.98 -6.18
CA ILE A 302 -9.20 -11.98 -6.86
C ILE A 302 -9.33 -11.64 -8.34
N GLY A 303 -9.60 -10.37 -8.65
CA GLY A 303 -9.71 -9.90 -10.02
C GLY A 303 -8.40 -10.04 -10.80
N VAL A 304 -7.24 -9.71 -10.20
CA VAL A 304 -5.93 -9.90 -10.83
C VAL A 304 -5.66 -11.40 -11.08
N CYS A 305 -6.01 -12.28 -10.15
CA CYS A 305 -5.93 -13.74 -10.39
C CYS A 305 -6.81 -14.17 -11.56
N THR A 306 -8.00 -13.57 -11.70
CA THR A 306 -8.90 -13.83 -12.85
C THR A 306 -8.28 -13.37 -14.17
N LEU A 307 -7.60 -12.20 -14.18
CA LEU A 307 -6.85 -11.74 -15.37
C LEU A 307 -5.68 -12.67 -15.70
N LEU A 308 -4.95 -13.13 -14.69
CA LEU A 308 -3.83 -14.06 -14.88
C LEU A 308 -4.27 -15.39 -15.51
N ARG A 309 -5.46 -15.89 -15.19
CA ARG A 309 -6.01 -17.12 -15.77
C ARG A 309 -6.07 -17.09 -17.30
N GLU A 310 -6.22 -15.89 -17.89
CA GLU A 310 -6.30 -15.68 -19.34
C GLU A 310 -4.91 -15.60 -20.02
N LEU A 311 -3.82 -15.71 -19.25
CA LEU A 311 -2.44 -15.58 -19.73
C LEU A 311 -1.77 -16.96 -19.89
N ASP A 312 -0.56 -16.94 -20.47
CA ASP A 312 0.26 -18.15 -20.62
C ASP A 312 0.57 -18.80 -19.27
N LYS A 313 0.40 -20.12 -19.18
CA LYS A 313 0.55 -20.87 -17.93
C LYS A 313 1.98 -20.82 -17.35
N ASN A 314 3.02 -20.79 -18.19
CA ASN A 314 4.40 -20.71 -17.73
C ASN A 314 4.68 -19.33 -17.17
N PHE A 315 4.13 -18.29 -17.80
CA PHE A 315 4.19 -16.93 -17.28
C PHE A 315 3.49 -16.83 -15.91
N VAL A 316 2.28 -17.35 -15.79
CA VAL A 316 1.52 -17.33 -14.51
C VAL A 316 2.25 -18.09 -13.42
N LYS A 317 2.89 -19.23 -13.75
CA LYS A 317 3.73 -19.97 -12.81
C LYS A 317 4.95 -19.18 -12.36
N ALA A 318 5.63 -18.48 -13.26
CA ALA A 318 6.77 -17.62 -12.91
C ALA A 318 6.35 -16.45 -12.00
N VAL A 319 5.17 -15.86 -12.23
CA VAL A 319 4.58 -14.84 -11.34
C VAL A 319 4.31 -15.44 -9.96
N LEU A 320 3.69 -16.63 -9.89
CA LEU A 320 3.40 -17.31 -8.63
C LEU A 320 4.67 -17.62 -7.84
N ASP A 321 5.71 -18.14 -8.48
CA ASP A 321 6.97 -18.48 -7.81
C ASP A 321 7.64 -17.23 -7.21
N LYS A 322 7.63 -16.08 -7.92
CA LYS A 322 8.12 -14.81 -7.39
C LYS A 322 7.22 -14.26 -6.26
N PHE A 323 5.92 -14.48 -6.35
CA PHE A 323 4.98 -14.07 -5.30
C PHE A 323 5.22 -14.88 -4.02
N LEU A 324 5.36 -16.20 -4.12
CA LEU A 324 5.65 -17.07 -2.98
C LEU A 324 6.99 -16.75 -2.34
N GLU A 325 8.04 -16.49 -3.13
CA GLU A 325 9.34 -16.09 -2.62
C GLU A 325 9.27 -14.82 -1.77
N THR A 326 8.37 -13.91 -2.12
CA THR A 326 8.16 -12.70 -1.33
C THR A 326 7.35 -12.96 -0.06
N LEU A 327 6.40 -13.89 -0.08
CA LEU A 327 5.57 -14.23 1.08
C LEU A 327 6.28 -15.14 2.08
N PHE A 328 7.04 -16.13 1.60
CA PHE A 328 7.56 -17.24 2.38
C PHE A 328 9.05 -17.49 2.17
N GLY A 329 9.77 -16.67 1.38
CA GLY A 329 11.20 -16.81 1.17
C GLY A 329 12.01 -16.53 2.46
N GLU A 330 13.24 -17.00 2.52
CA GLU A 330 14.11 -16.83 3.70
C GLU A 330 14.29 -15.37 4.12
N LYS A 331 14.36 -14.44 3.16
CA LYS A 331 14.48 -13.02 3.47
C LYS A 331 13.21 -12.49 4.16
N ALA A 332 12.02 -12.91 3.74
CA ALA A 332 10.77 -12.59 4.43
C ALA A 332 10.78 -13.16 5.84
N ALA A 333 11.16 -14.43 5.97
CA ALA A 333 11.25 -15.09 7.27
C ALA A 333 12.25 -14.42 8.24
N ARG A 334 13.35 -13.82 7.74
CA ARG A 334 14.35 -13.14 8.57
C ARG A 334 13.90 -11.75 9.05
N ILE A 335 13.10 -11.04 8.27
CA ILE A 335 12.75 -9.64 8.52
C ILE A 335 11.46 -9.54 9.33
N GLU A 336 10.47 -10.38 9.04
CA GLU A 336 9.16 -10.33 9.66
C GLU A 336 9.14 -10.97 11.06
N LYS A 337 8.41 -10.34 11.99
CA LYS A 337 7.88 -11.01 13.19
C LYS A 337 6.43 -11.36 12.90
N THR A 338 6.21 -12.55 12.35
CA THR A 338 4.88 -12.94 11.86
C THR A 338 4.07 -13.56 12.99
N LYS A 339 2.89 -13.02 13.24
CA LYS A 339 1.86 -13.63 14.11
C LYS A 339 1.15 -14.75 13.35
N ASP A 340 0.58 -15.72 14.05
CA ASP A 340 -0.15 -16.85 13.45
C ASP A 340 -1.28 -16.41 12.51
N GLU A 341 -1.93 -15.27 12.81
CA GLU A 341 -2.97 -14.67 11.98
C GLU A 341 -2.43 -14.26 10.59
N ASP A 342 -1.25 -13.63 10.54
CA ASP A 342 -0.63 -13.20 9.29
C ASP A 342 -0.19 -14.36 8.42
N TYR A 343 0.27 -15.44 9.04
CA TYR A 343 0.58 -16.69 8.35
C TYR A 343 -0.65 -17.27 7.66
N THR A 344 -1.78 -17.35 8.37
CA THR A 344 -3.05 -17.86 7.83
C THR A 344 -3.52 -17.04 6.62
N ILE A 345 -3.36 -15.72 6.68
CA ILE A 345 -3.73 -14.79 5.61
C ILE A 345 -2.85 -14.99 4.37
N LYS A 346 -1.53 -15.18 4.53
CA LYS A 346 -0.61 -15.50 3.42
C LYS A 346 -0.98 -16.82 2.73
N VAL A 347 -1.31 -17.85 3.51
CA VAL A 347 -1.75 -19.15 2.99
C VAL A 347 -3.08 -19.02 2.24
N SER A 348 -4.02 -18.21 2.75
CA SER A 348 -5.31 -17.94 2.10
C SER A 348 -5.11 -17.28 0.73
N ALA A 349 -4.20 -16.33 0.61
CA ALA A 349 -3.87 -15.70 -0.67
C ALA A 349 -3.34 -16.73 -1.69
N TYR A 350 -2.43 -17.62 -1.30
CA TYR A 350 -1.95 -18.68 -2.17
C TYR A 350 -3.09 -19.64 -2.60
N LYS A 351 -3.88 -20.13 -1.65
CA LYS A 351 -4.99 -21.05 -1.95
C LYS A 351 -5.98 -20.43 -2.94
N LYS A 352 -6.31 -19.16 -2.77
CA LYS A 352 -7.20 -18.43 -3.68
C LYS A 352 -6.58 -18.22 -5.06
N PHE A 353 -5.27 -17.98 -5.14
CA PHE A 353 -4.55 -17.94 -6.43
C PHE A 353 -4.70 -19.26 -7.18
N VAL A 354 -4.44 -20.39 -6.52
CA VAL A 354 -4.54 -21.74 -7.12
C VAL A 354 -5.98 -22.04 -7.54
N GLU A 355 -6.95 -21.73 -6.69
CA GLU A 355 -8.39 -21.93 -6.98
C GLU A 355 -8.80 -21.23 -8.28
N ILE A 356 -8.36 -19.99 -8.49
CA ILE A 356 -8.80 -19.19 -9.64
C ILE A 356 -7.99 -19.51 -10.90
N THR A 357 -6.67 -19.64 -10.79
CA THR A 357 -5.78 -19.79 -11.95
C THR A 357 -5.60 -21.25 -12.37
N GLY A 358 -5.85 -22.20 -11.48
CA GLY A 358 -5.52 -23.63 -11.68
C GLY A 358 -4.01 -23.91 -11.64
N ILE A 359 -3.18 -22.95 -11.28
CA ILE A 359 -1.71 -23.07 -11.26
C ILE A 359 -1.23 -23.17 -9.81
N SER A 360 -0.52 -24.25 -9.50
CA SER A 360 0.11 -24.47 -8.19
C SER A 360 1.63 -24.50 -8.28
N SER A 361 2.28 -24.35 -7.14
CA SER A 361 3.75 -24.50 -7.01
C SER A 361 4.08 -25.73 -6.17
N ASN A 362 4.93 -26.60 -6.71
CA ASN A 362 5.45 -27.77 -5.99
C ASN A 362 6.39 -27.37 -4.84
N ARG A 363 6.84 -26.11 -4.81
CA ARG A 363 7.72 -25.58 -3.75
C ARG A 363 6.93 -25.04 -2.55
N PHE A 364 5.60 -24.88 -2.66
CA PHE A 364 4.80 -24.19 -1.64
C PHE A 364 4.96 -24.80 -0.25
N GLU A 365 4.74 -26.11 -0.10
CA GLU A 365 4.80 -26.77 1.21
C GLU A 365 6.18 -26.69 1.85
N SER A 366 7.24 -26.88 1.07
CA SER A 366 8.61 -26.78 1.58
C SER A 366 8.98 -25.36 1.99
N MET A 367 8.54 -24.34 1.22
CA MET A 367 8.77 -22.93 1.55
C MET A 367 8.02 -22.53 2.82
N VAL A 368 6.78 -22.94 2.95
CA VAL A 368 5.94 -22.68 4.11
C VAL A 368 6.52 -23.31 5.37
N LYS A 369 6.93 -24.59 5.29
CA LYS A 369 7.60 -25.28 6.40
C LYS A 369 8.88 -24.57 6.83
N ARG A 370 9.74 -24.24 5.87
CA ARG A 370 11.01 -23.51 6.12
C ARG A 370 10.77 -22.13 6.74
N TYR A 371 9.80 -21.38 6.21
CA TYR A 371 9.41 -20.09 6.76
C TYR A 371 8.98 -20.22 8.23
N TYR A 372 8.14 -21.19 8.55
CA TYR A 372 7.65 -21.42 9.90
C TYR A 372 8.79 -21.82 10.88
N GLU A 373 9.72 -22.67 10.45
CA GLU A 373 10.90 -23.04 11.23
C GLU A 373 11.76 -21.81 11.58
N LEU A 374 12.03 -20.95 10.58
CA LEU A 374 12.79 -19.72 10.77
C LEU A 374 12.08 -18.69 11.66
N GLN A 375 10.75 -18.70 11.70
CA GLN A 375 9.98 -17.84 12.61
C GLN A 375 10.00 -18.37 14.05
N LYS A 376 9.90 -19.69 14.27
CA LYS A 376 9.95 -20.28 15.61
C LYS A 376 11.21 -19.90 16.39
N ASP A 377 12.34 -19.78 15.72
CA ASP A 377 13.62 -19.43 16.36
C ASP A 377 13.67 -17.97 16.84
N LYS A 378 12.73 -17.12 16.41
CA LYS A 378 12.62 -15.72 16.86
C LYS A 378 11.73 -15.53 18.09
N PHE A 379 10.96 -16.53 18.45
CA PHE A 379 10.06 -16.50 19.61
C PHE A 379 10.62 -17.32 20.80
N LYS A 380 11.80 -17.86 20.65
CA LYS A 380 12.61 -18.42 21.75
C LYS A 380 13.50 -17.33 22.33
#